data_ffe29d2aa644257dcf162772e1f57ed6
#
_entry.id   ffe29d2aa644257dcf162772e1f57ed6
#
_cell.length_a   1.000
_cell.length_b   1.000
_cell.length_c   1.000
_cell.angle_alpha   90.00
_cell.angle_beta   90.00
_cell.angle_gamma   90.00
#
_symmetry.space_group_name_H-M   'P 1'
#
loop_
_entity.id
_entity.type
_entity.pdbx_description
1 polymer ?
#
loop_
_entity_poly.entity_id
_entity_poly.type
_entity_poly.pdbx_seq_one_letter_code
_entity_poly.pdbx_strand_id
1 'polypeptide(L)'
;EGTAKRVLEYVGDFLETSGFLHTIQSKQAVSKQAVTLAMSMDSTSVLIRNEGWRHATAATVSTYDEEGSRLDTVYIGRMPEKGKTQAKGLLEKEVEAITKKHEFKYIVCIADGARDLWQFFRKKYPDAIHVIDFFHVCEHLSKLSELFFRDSSDAKAWYKKHRAILKEDPNGASKVIRAVRYRRSKTKENPEIEAELKYLQRNRRKMNYFELKQNNLPIGSGVVEAACKNLIGARMKKSGMRWTIDGGQTVLTLRSLILSNRWEHFWTFFVNRHFPEFGT
;
A
#
# COMPACT_ATOMS: atom_id res chain seq x y z
N GLU A 1 14.12 -26.26 18.54
CA GLU A 1 14.35 -24.88 17.99
C GLU A 1 15.19 -24.90 16.71
N GLY A 2 16.27 -25.71 16.64
CA GLY A 2 17.12 -25.85 15.46
C GLY A 2 16.44 -26.43 14.22
N THR A 3 15.53 -27.39 14.39
CA THR A 3 14.84 -28.06 13.26
C THR A 3 13.85 -27.10 12.58
N ALA A 4 13.02 -26.38 13.36
CA ALA A 4 12.07 -25.41 12.78
C ALA A 4 12.78 -24.29 12.04
N LYS A 5 13.93 -23.83 12.52
CA LYS A 5 14.77 -22.85 11.86
C LYS A 5 15.28 -23.36 10.50
N ARG A 6 15.84 -24.56 10.46
CA ARG A 6 16.33 -25.19 9.21
C ARG A 6 15.24 -25.38 8.17
N VAL A 7 14.04 -25.80 8.61
CA VAL A 7 12.88 -25.94 7.70
C VAL A 7 12.48 -24.59 7.12
N LEU A 8 12.44 -23.53 7.94
CA LEU A 8 12.12 -22.18 7.46
C LEU A 8 13.18 -21.64 6.49
N GLU A 9 14.46 -21.85 6.77
CA GLU A 9 15.56 -21.48 5.88
C GLU A 9 15.44 -22.22 4.53
N TYR A 10 15.24 -23.53 4.56
CA TYR A 10 15.05 -24.34 3.37
C TYR A 10 13.84 -23.90 2.53
N VAL A 11 12.70 -23.67 3.15
CA VAL A 11 11.50 -23.18 2.46
C VAL A 11 11.73 -21.77 1.91
N GLY A 12 12.46 -20.93 2.61
CA GLY A 12 12.82 -19.58 2.16
C GLY A 12 13.67 -19.60 0.89
N ASP A 13 14.74 -20.36 0.90
CA ASP A 13 15.63 -20.55 -0.25
C ASP A 13 14.87 -21.16 -1.45
N PHE A 14 14.00 -22.14 -1.19
CA PHE A 14 13.15 -22.72 -2.21
C PHE A 14 12.23 -21.68 -2.85
N LEU A 15 11.56 -20.85 -2.07
CA LEU A 15 10.65 -19.81 -2.58
C LEU A 15 11.37 -18.78 -3.46
N GLU A 16 12.62 -18.45 -3.12
CA GLU A 16 13.41 -17.47 -3.88
C GLU A 16 14.06 -18.07 -5.13
N THR A 17 14.46 -19.34 -5.10
CA THR A 17 15.26 -19.98 -6.17
C THR A 17 14.46 -20.83 -7.12
N SER A 18 13.32 -21.41 -6.71
CA SER A 18 12.55 -22.39 -7.49
C SER A 18 11.78 -21.81 -8.70
N GLY A 19 11.71 -20.50 -8.83
CA GLY A 19 10.83 -19.86 -9.81
C GLY A 19 9.33 -19.95 -9.46
N PHE A 20 8.98 -20.49 -8.29
CA PHE A 20 7.59 -20.66 -7.84
C PHE A 20 6.80 -19.36 -7.92
N LEU A 21 7.37 -18.24 -7.43
CA LEU A 21 6.69 -16.94 -7.45
C LEU A 21 6.30 -16.51 -8.88
N HIS A 22 7.14 -16.80 -9.86
CA HIS A 22 6.82 -16.56 -11.27
C HIS A 22 5.70 -17.49 -11.78
N THR A 23 5.75 -18.76 -11.40
CA THR A 23 4.75 -19.78 -11.80
C THR A 23 3.38 -19.44 -11.23
N ILE A 24 3.29 -19.00 -9.96
CA ILE A 24 2.02 -18.69 -9.31
C ILE A 24 1.40 -17.40 -9.87
N GLN A 25 2.21 -16.42 -10.24
CA GLN A 25 1.73 -15.19 -10.89
C GLN A 25 1.02 -15.53 -12.20
N SER A 26 1.56 -16.48 -12.97
CA SER A 26 0.96 -16.95 -14.21
C SER A 26 -0.34 -17.75 -14.03
N LYS A 27 -0.60 -18.28 -12.83
CA LYS A 27 -1.81 -19.09 -12.51
C LYS A 27 -2.92 -18.29 -11.81
N GLN A 28 -2.66 -17.06 -11.37
CA GLN A 28 -3.67 -16.23 -10.71
C GLN A 28 -4.89 -16.03 -11.61
N ALA A 29 -6.05 -16.47 -11.16
CA ALA A 29 -7.31 -16.16 -11.81
C ALA A 29 -7.69 -14.69 -11.52
N VAL A 30 -8.27 -14.02 -12.50
CA VAL A 30 -8.85 -12.68 -12.34
C VAL A 30 -10.35 -12.82 -12.54
N SER A 31 -11.14 -12.27 -11.62
CA SER A 31 -12.59 -12.26 -11.76
C SER A 31 -13.00 -11.53 -13.04
N LYS A 32 -13.95 -12.10 -13.78
CA LYS A 32 -14.52 -11.46 -14.98
C LYS A 32 -15.26 -10.15 -14.67
N GLN A 33 -15.67 -9.96 -13.42
CA GLN A 33 -16.36 -8.74 -12.95
C GLN A 33 -15.38 -7.61 -12.61
N ALA A 34 -14.06 -7.88 -12.63
CA ALA A 34 -13.07 -6.89 -12.29
C ALA A 34 -12.96 -5.80 -13.38
N VAL A 35 -13.22 -4.57 -13.02
CA VAL A 35 -13.11 -3.40 -13.92
C VAL A 35 -12.00 -2.45 -13.49
N THR A 36 -11.61 -2.48 -12.22
CA THR A 36 -10.56 -1.62 -11.65
C THR A 36 -9.45 -2.46 -11.04
N LEU A 37 -8.20 -2.13 -11.37
CA LEU A 37 -7.01 -2.60 -10.71
C LEU A 37 -6.41 -1.46 -9.89
N ALA A 38 -6.25 -1.66 -8.58
CA ALA A 38 -5.60 -0.68 -7.71
C ALA A 38 -4.34 -1.25 -7.08
N MET A 39 -3.27 -0.47 -7.07
CA MET A 39 -2.01 -0.84 -6.43
C MET A 39 -1.60 0.19 -5.39
N SER A 40 -1.04 -0.30 -4.29
CA SER A 40 -0.54 0.51 -3.19
C SER A 40 0.72 -0.08 -2.59
N MET A 41 1.54 0.77 -1.97
CA MET A 41 2.73 0.37 -1.22
C MET A 41 2.90 1.27 -0.01
N ASP A 42 3.18 0.66 1.15
CA ASP A 42 3.46 1.37 2.39
C ASP A 42 4.53 0.61 3.20
N SER A 43 5.04 1.22 4.26
CA SER A 43 6.10 0.65 5.08
C SER A 43 5.81 0.79 6.57
N THR A 44 6.26 -0.19 7.33
CA THR A 44 6.12 -0.17 8.79
C THR A 44 7.40 -0.63 9.46
N SER A 45 7.74 -0.04 10.62
CA SER A 45 8.96 -0.36 11.35
C SER A 45 8.91 -1.77 11.92
N VAL A 46 10.03 -2.50 11.82
CA VAL A 46 10.29 -3.80 12.45
C VAL A 46 11.65 -3.77 13.14
N LEU A 47 11.83 -4.54 14.20
CA LEU A 47 13.08 -4.58 14.95
C LEU A 47 14.01 -5.65 14.37
N ILE A 48 15.13 -5.20 13.80
CA ILE A 48 16.15 -6.06 13.20
C ILE A 48 17.28 -6.29 14.22
N ARG A 49 17.76 -7.54 14.32
CA ARG A 49 18.88 -7.90 15.19
C ARG A 49 20.13 -7.07 14.80
N ASN A 50 20.76 -6.46 15.78
CA ASN A 50 21.98 -5.67 15.64
C ASN A 50 21.88 -4.39 14.77
N GLU A 51 20.68 -4.10 14.18
CA GLU A 51 20.48 -2.93 13.33
C GLU A 51 19.41 -1.95 13.88
N GLY A 52 18.65 -2.36 14.90
CA GLY A 52 17.56 -1.54 15.45
C GLY A 52 16.30 -1.51 14.57
N TRP A 53 15.55 -0.43 14.68
CA TRP A 53 14.28 -0.25 13.94
C TRP A 53 14.54 0.09 12.47
N ARG A 54 14.00 -0.72 11.58
CA ARG A 54 14.09 -0.56 10.12
C ARG A 54 12.71 -0.72 9.49
N HIS A 55 12.52 -0.21 8.28
CA HIS A 55 11.22 -0.26 7.60
C HIS A 55 11.10 -1.49 6.70
N ALA A 56 10.17 -2.38 7.05
CA ALA A 56 9.67 -3.42 6.15
C ALA A 56 8.54 -2.85 5.27
N THR A 57 8.40 -3.35 4.05
CA THR A 57 7.48 -2.85 3.04
C THR A 57 6.34 -3.85 2.82
N ALA A 58 5.12 -3.36 2.80
CA ALA A 58 3.95 -4.05 2.28
C ALA A 58 3.52 -3.41 0.96
N ALA A 59 3.16 -4.23 -0.03
CA ALA A 59 2.50 -3.77 -1.23
C ALA A 59 1.26 -4.64 -1.50
N THR A 60 0.28 -4.06 -2.18
CA THR A 60 -0.97 -4.74 -2.53
C THR A 60 -1.37 -4.44 -3.96
N VAL A 61 -1.92 -5.45 -4.63
CA VAL A 61 -2.62 -5.32 -5.91
C VAL A 61 -4.02 -5.85 -5.70
N SER A 62 -5.02 -5.01 -5.85
CA SER A 62 -6.43 -5.36 -5.60
C SER A 62 -7.28 -5.10 -6.83
N THR A 63 -8.26 -5.96 -7.06
CA THR A 63 -9.25 -5.80 -8.12
C THR A 63 -10.61 -5.43 -7.54
N TYR A 64 -11.38 -4.64 -8.28
CA TYR A 64 -12.71 -4.15 -7.87
C TYR A 64 -13.70 -4.29 -9.03
N ASP A 65 -14.97 -4.52 -8.69
CA ASP A 65 -16.10 -4.51 -9.64
C ASP A 65 -16.55 -3.08 -9.99
N GLU A 66 -17.63 -2.96 -10.77
CA GLU A 66 -18.22 -1.66 -11.16
C GLU A 66 -18.80 -0.88 -9.98
N GLU A 67 -19.28 -1.56 -8.94
CA GLU A 67 -19.82 -0.97 -7.72
C GLU A 67 -18.73 -0.49 -6.76
N GLY A 68 -17.44 -0.80 -7.05
CA GLY A 68 -16.32 -0.48 -6.20
C GLY A 68 -16.12 -1.46 -5.04
N SER A 69 -16.76 -2.65 -5.11
CA SER A 69 -16.53 -3.73 -4.17
C SER A 69 -15.24 -4.44 -4.50
N ARG A 70 -14.41 -4.66 -3.48
CA ARG A 70 -13.13 -5.35 -3.65
C ARG A 70 -13.35 -6.85 -3.85
N LEU A 71 -12.82 -7.38 -4.95
CA LEU A 71 -12.92 -8.80 -5.32
C LEU A 71 -11.75 -9.60 -4.75
N ASP A 72 -10.54 -9.29 -5.22
CA ASP A 72 -9.32 -10.00 -4.83
C ASP A 72 -8.21 -9.05 -4.41
N THR A 73 -7.24 -9.58 -3.64
CA THR A 73 -6.03 -8.83 -3.28
C THR A 73 -4.82 -9.76 -3.24
N VAL A 74 -3.78 -9.37 -3.95
CA VAL A 74 -2.44 -9.96 -3.81
C VAL A 74 -1.64 -9.11 -2.83
N TYR A 75 -1.01 -9.78 -1.86
CA TYR A 75 -0.18 -9.17 -0.83
C TYR A 75 1.28 -9.48 -1.09
N ILE A 76 2.13 -8.48 -0.94
CA ILE A 76 3.60 -8.58 -1.07
C ILE A 76 4.21 -8.02 0.20
N GLY A 77 5.06 -8.81 0.87
CA GLY A 77 5.82 -8.40 2.04
C GLY A 77 7.32 -8.48 1.80
N ARG A 78 8.04 -7.39 2.08
CA ARG A 78 9.52 -7.37 2.01
C ARG A 78 10.12 -6.85 3.31
N MET A 79 11.17 -7.53 3.77
CA MET A 79 12.02 -7.03 4.83
C MET A 79 12.74 -5.75 4.40
N PRO A 80 13.35 -5.00 5.34
CA PRO A 80 14.06 -3.78 5.00
C PRO A 80 15.09 -3.98 3.88
N GLU A 81 14.97 -3.17 2.84
CA GLU A 81 15.84 -3.21 1.67
C GLU A 81 16.12 -1.80 1.13
N LYS A 82 17.22 -1.64 0.38
CA LYS A 82 17.60 -0.34 -0.21
C LYS A 82 16.62 0.05 -1.34
N GLY A 83 16.01 1.22 -1.22
CA GLY A 83 15.17 1.81 -2.28
C GLY A 83 13.88 1.04 -2.58
N LYS A 84 13.51 0.05 -1.77
CA LYS A 84 12.35 -0.84 -1.99
C LYS A 84 12.38 -1.53 -3.37
N THR A 85 13.56 -1.90 -3.84
CA THR A 85 13.78 -2.37 -5.22
C THR A 85 13.07 -3.69 -5.48
N GLN A 86 13.20 -4.66 -4.57
CA GLN A 86 12.54 -5.96 -4.69
C GLN A 86 11.02 -5.83 -4.57
N ALA A 87 10.53 -5.03 -3.60
CA ALA A 87 9.11 -4.78 -3.43
C ALA A 87 8.48 -4.17 -4.70
N LYS A 88 9.14 -3.15 -5.28
CA LYS A 88 8.71 -2.51 -6.54
C LYS A 88 8.73 -3.49 -7.72
N GLY A 89 9.78 -4.31 -7.83
CA GLY A 89 9.88 -5.32 -8.88
C GLY A 89 8.82 -6.42 -8.78
N LEU A 90 8.52 -6.87 -7.55
CA LEU A 90 7.43 -7.84 -7.34
C LEU A 90 6.06 -7.24 -7.65
N LEU A 91 5.81 -6.00 -7.22
CA LEU A 91 4.57 -5.28 -7.53
C LEU A 91 4.39 -5.16 -9.06
N GLU A 92 5.42 -4.78 -9.79
CA GLU A 92 5.42 -4.66 -11.25
C GLU A 92 5.08 -6.01 -11.92
N LYS A 93 5.73 -7.10 -11.50
CA LYS A 93 5.47 -8.45 -12.01
C LYS A 93 4.03 -8.92 -11.75
N GLU A 94 3.47 -8.63 -10.57
CA GLU A 94 2.09 -8.99 -10.23
C GLU A 94 1.10 -8.22 -11.12
N VAL A 95 1.29 -6.92 -11.26
CA VAL A 95 0.44 -6.09 -12.13
C VAL A 95 0.53 -6.56 -13.58
N GLU A 96 1.73 -6.81 -14.09
CA GLU A 96 1.94 -7.32 -15.44
C GLU A 96 1.26 -8.69 -15.66
N ALA A 97 1.37 -9.61 -14.71
CA ALA A 97 0.75 -10.93 -14.80
C ALA A 97 -0.80 -10.85 -14.81
N ILE A 98 -1.38 -9.90 -14.08
CA ILE A 98 -2.82 -9.67 -14.01
C ILE A 98 -3.31 -8.98 -15.29
N THR A 99 -2.62 -7.93 -15.75
CA THR A 99 -3.03 -7.14 -16.93
C THR A 99 -2.83 -7.89 -18.24
N LYS A 100 -1.93 -8.87 -18.31
CA LYS A 100 -1.82 -9.79 -19.45
C LYS A 100 -3.03 -10.70 -19.63
N LYS A 101 -3.83 -10.92 -18.59
CA LYS A 101 -4.97 -11.85 -18.61
C LYS A 101 -6.31 -11.15 -18.68
N HIS A 102 -6.35 -9.91 -18.24
CA HIS A 102 -7.59 -9.16 -18.09
C HIS A 102 -7.35 -7.67 -18.39
N GLU A 103 -8.22 -7.10 -19.21
CA GLU A 103 -8.23 -5.67 -19.50
C GLU A 103 -9.04 -4.93 -18.42
N PHE A 104 -8.45 -3.89 -17.85
CA PHE A 104 -9.08 -3.06 -16.82
C PHE A 104 -9.49 -1.71 -17.40
N LYS A 105 -10.70 -1.30 -17.10
CA LYS A 105 -11.19 0.05 -17.43
C LYS A 105 -10.38 1.12 -16.71
N TYR A 106 -9.97 0.83 -15.46
CA TYR A 106 -9.19 1.74 -14.64
C TYR A 106 -8.00 1.05 -13.98
N ILE A 107 -6.84 1.69 -14.03
CA ILE A 107 -5.66 1.33 -13.25
C ILE A 107 -5.37 2.50 -12.30
N VAL A 108 -5.30 2.22 -10.99
CA VAL A 108 -5.20 3.23 -9.94
C VAL A 108 -3.95 2.98 -9.10
N CYS A 109 -3.09 4.00 -8.95
CA CYS A 109 -1.94 4.00 -8.04
C CYS A 109 -2.27 4.86 -6.83
N ILE A 110 -2.32 4.25 -5.64
CA ILE A 110 -2.65 4.95 -4.39
C ILE A 110 -1.43 4.93 -3.47
N ALA A 111 -1.03 6.08 -2.95
CA ALA A 111 0.06 6.18 -1.99
C ALA A 111 -0.04 7.43 -1.11
N ASP A 112 0.77 7.46 -0.06
CA ASP A 112 1.08 8.63 0.73
C ASP A 112 1.95 9.65 -0.06
N GLY A 113 2.53 10.62 0.63
CA GLY A 113 3.39 11.66 0.02
C GLY A 113 4.79 11.23 -0.38
N ALA A 114 5.18 9.96 -0.26
CA ALA A 114 6.54 9.47 -0.50
C ALA A 114 7.01 9.71 -1.95
N ARG A 115 8.07 10.51 -2.12
CA ARG A 115 8.55 10.95 -3.44
C ARG A 115 9.06 9.80 -4.31
N ASP A 116 9.76 8.85 -3.72
CA ASP A 116 10.37 7.70 -4.39
C ASP A 116 9.30 6.77 -5.01
N LEU A 117 8.17 6.64 -4.32
CA LEU A 117 7.05 5.84 -4.78
C LEU A 117 6.31 6.53 -5.94
N TRP A 118 6.11 7.85 -5.85
CA TRP A 118 5.53 8.63 -6.95
C TRP A 118 6.43 8.70 -8.19
N GLN A 119 7.76 8.68 -8.03
CA GLN A 119 8.68 8.55 -9.17
C GLN A 119 8.53 7.19 -9.85
N PHE A 120 8.43 6.12 -9.06
CA PHE A 120 8.19 4.77 -9.57
C PHE A 120 6.86 4.68 -10.33
N PHE A 121 5.76 5.11 -9.74
CA PHE A 121 4.44 5.04 -10.38
C PHE A 121 4.37 5.87 -11.67
N ARG A 122 4.89 7.08 -11.69
CA ARG A 122 4.91 7.90 -12.92
C ARG A 122 5.74 7.30 -14.04
N LYS A 123 6.83 6.62 -13.68
CA LYS A 123 7.71 5.99 -14.67
C LYS A 123 7.10 4.71 -15.25
N LYS A 124 6.47 3.90 -14.41
CA LYS A 124 5.99 2.57 -14.79
C LYS A 124 4.52 2.55 -15.22
N TYR A 125 3.72 3.43 -14.67
CA TYR A 125 2.28 3.51 -14.91
C TYR A 125 1.87 4.96 -15.20
N PRO A 126 2.38 5.57 -16.31
CA PRO A 126 2.12 6.98 -16.62
C PRO A 126 0.64 7.26 -16.87
N ASP A 127 -0.08 6.30 -17.46
CA ASP A 127 -1.49 6.42 -17.83
C ASP A 127 -2.45 6.00 -16.68
N ALA A 128 -1.92 5.53 -15.56
CA ALA A 128 -2.73 5.20 -14.41
C ALA A 128 -3.26 6.44 -13.69
N ILE A 129 -4.40 6.31 -13.04
CA ILE A 129 -4.94 7.34 -12.16
C ILE A 129 -4.11 7.38 -10.87
N HIS A 130 -3.44 8.49 -10.63
CA HIS A 130 -2.59 8.68 -9.45
C HIS A 130 -3.39 9.37 -8.34
N VAL A 131 -3.59 8.68 -7.22
CA VAL A 131 -4.38 9.13 -6.07
C VAL A 131 -3.49 9.24 -4.84
N ILE A 132 -3.40 10.45 -4.28
CA ILE A 132 -2.85 10.61 -2.93
C ILE A 132 -3.89 10.09 -1.92
N ASP A 133 -3.45 9.33 -0.93
CA ASP A 133 -4.35 8.77 0.07
C ASP A 133 -5.22 9.84 0.73
N PHE A 134 -6.54 9.66 0.69
CA PHE A 134 -7.51 10.59 1.26
C PHE A 134 -7.35 10.73 2.78
N PHE A 135 -7.12 9.63 3.49
CA PHE A 135 -7.01 9.65 4.94
C PHE A 135 -5.72 10.33 5.37
N HIS A 136 -4.63 10.11 4.64
CA HIS A 136 -3.37 10.81 4.89
C HIS A 136 -3.48 12.33 4.63
N VAL A 137 -4.19 12.74 3.59
CA VAL A 137 -4.51 14.16 3.39
C VAL A 137 -5.38 14.71 4.53
N CYS A 138 -6.31 13.90 5.05
CA CYS A 138 -7.12 14.30 6.22
C CYS A 138 -6.27 14.49 7.48
N GLU A 139 -5.21 13.71 7.70
CA GLU A 139 -4.26 13.91 8.80
C GLU A 139 -3.55 15.28 8.68
N HIS A 140 -3.08 15.63 7.47
CA HIS A 140 -2.52 16.96 7.20
C HIS A 140 -3.53 18.10 7.46
N LEU A 141 -4.80 17.89 7.10
CA LEU A 141 -5.86 18.88 7.41
C LEU A 141 -6.16 18.97 8.91
N SER A 142 -6.13 17.86 9.64
CA SER A 142 -6.28 17.85 11.10
C SER A 142 -5.17 18.66 11.76
N LYS A 143 -3.92 18.38 11.39
CA LYS A 143 -2.76 19.13 11.89
C LYS A 143 -2.87 20.63 11.58
N LEU A 144 -3.27 21.00 10.38
CA LEU A 144 -3.51 22.41 10.02
C LEU A 144 -4.60 23.04 10.88
N SER A 145 -5.69 22.32 11.17
CA SER A 145 -6.76 22.84 12.01
C SER A 145 -6.28 23.15 13.43
N GLU A 146 -5.46 22.29 14.01
CA GLU A 146 -4.86 22.49 15.34
C GLU A 146 -3.88 23.67 15.35
N LEU A 147 -3.14 23.88 14.26
CA LEU A 147 -2.23 25.03 14.12
C LEU A 147 -2.97 26.37 13.90
N PHE A 148 -4.17 26.36 13.34
CA PHE A 148 -4.95 27.56 13.06
C PHE A 148 -5.83 28.03 14.22
N PHE A 149 -6.26 27.11 15.07
CA PHE A 149 -7.23 27.42 16.13
C PHE A 149 -6.69 27.01 17.50
N ARG A 150 -6.88 27.87 18.48
CA ARG A 150 -6.58 27.56 19.90
C ARG A 150 -7.69 26.72 20.53
N ASP A 151 -8.93 26.98 20.13
CA ASP A 151 -10.09 26.23 20.60
C ASP A 151 -10.27 24.94 19.80
N SER A 152 -10.44 23.83 20.52
CA SER A 152 -10.57 22.51 19.91
C SER A 152 -11.89 22.31 19.16
N SER A 153 -12.96 23.07 19.53
CA SER A 153 -14.26 22.99 18.85
C SER A 153 -14.20 23.65 17.47
N ASP A 154 -13.55 24.79 17.36
CA ASP A 154 -13.31 25.51 16.11
C ASP A 154 -12.40 24.72 15.19
N ALA A 155 -11.34 24.13 15.73
CA ALA A 155 -10.44 23.24 14.98
C ALA A 155 -11.22 22.06 14.38
N LYS A 156 -12.01 21.35 15.18
CA LYS A 156 -12.85 20.22 14.74
C LYS A 156 -13.89 20.64 13.70
N ALA A 157 -14.56 21.78 13.91
CA ALA A 157 -15.54 22.30 12.96
C ALA A 157 -14.90 22.63 11.60
N TRP A 158 -13.76 23.30 11.61
CA TRP A 158 -13.01 23.64 10.41
C TRP A 158 -12.53 22.37 9.68
N TYR A 159 -11.95 21.41 10.40
CA TYR A 159 -11.53 20.12 9.84
C TYR A 159 -12.70 19.37 9.20
N LYS A 160 -13.82 19.18 9.93
CA LYS A 160 -15.00 18.47 9.43
C LYS A 160 -15.54 19.10 8.14
N LYS A 161 -15.65 20.45 8.12
CA LYS A 161 -16.08 21.19 6.93
C LYS A 161 -15.16 20.96 5.73
N HIS A 162 -13.85 21.12 5.90
CA HIS A 162 -12.92 21.03 4.77
C HIS A 162 -12.65 19.59 4.32
N ARG A 163 -12.76 18.62 5.21
CA ARG A 163 -12.78 17.20 4.86
C ARG A 163 -13.99 16.85 3.98
N ALA A 164 -15.17 17.36 4.28
CA ALA A 164 -16.36 17.17 3.45
C ALA A 164 -16.18 17.84 2.07
N ILE A 165 -15.75 19.10 2.03
CA ILE A 165 -15.47 19.81 0.77
C ILE A 165 -14.45 19.04 -0.08
N LEU A 166 -13.37 18.55 0.53
CA LEU A 166 -12.32 17.80 -0.18
C LEU A 166 -12.89 16.55 -0.87
N LYS A 167 -13.85 15.88 -0.25
CA LYS A 167 -14.40 14.59 -0.70
C LYS A 167 -15.60 14.74 -1.65
N GLU A 168 -16.41 15.78 -1.45
CA GLU A 168 -17.77 15.89 -2.05
C GLU A 168 -17.90 17.01 -3.07
N ASP A 169 -16.87 17.86 -3.23
CA ASP A 169 -16.92 18.98 -4.15
C ASP A 169 -16.00 18.73 -5.36
N PRO A 170 -16.47 18.93 -6.61
CA PRO A 170 -15.65 18.75 -7.82
C PRO A 170 -14.35 19.56 -7.83
N ASN A 171 -14.36 20.71 -7.16
CA ASN A 171 -13.19 21.57 -6.98
C ASN A 171 -12.60 21.49 -5.55
N GLY A 172 -12.86 20.41 -4.83
CA GLY A 172 -12.57 20.27 -3.40
C GLY A 172 -11.13 20.59 -3.04
N ALA A 173 -10.16 20.00 -3.72
CA ALA A 173 -8.73 20.28 -3.51
C ALA A 173 -8.38 21.77 -3.64
N SER A 174 -8.90 22.45 -4.65
CA SER A 174 -8.65 23.87 -4.89
C SER A 174 -9.29 24.76 -3.83
N LYS A 175 -10.52 24.44 -3.40
CA LYS A 175 -11.24 25.16 -2.35
C LYS A 175 -10.54 25.00 -1.01
N VAL A 176 -10.10 23.79 -0.65
CA VAL A 176 -9.36 23.52 0.58
C VAL A 176 -8.02 24.27 0.59
N ILE A 177 -7.23 24.18 -0.48
CA ILE A 177 -5.95 24.91 -0.58
C ILE A 177 -6.17 26.43 -0.45
N ARG A 178 -7.22 26.98 -1.03
CA ARG A 178 -7.58 28.40 -0.90
C ARG A 178 -7.93 28.77 0.55
N ALA A 179 -8.70 27.92 1.22
CA ALA A 179 -9.05 28.11 2.62
C ALA A 179 -7.81 28.08 3.54
N VAL A 180 -6.88 27.16 3.30
CA VAL A 180 -5.60 27.07 4.02
C VAL A 180 -4.77 28.34 3.79
N ARG A 181 -4.65 28.83 2.55
CA ARG A 181 -3.95 30.08 2.23
C ARG A 181 -4.56 31.29 2.94
N TYR A 182 -5.88 31.38 2.94
CA TYR A 182 -6.59 32.46 3.64
C TYR A 182 -6.33 32.44 5.16
N ARG A 183 -6.38 31.27 5.79
CA ARG A 183 -6.06 31.14 7.21
C ARG A 183 -4.60 31.46 7.51
N ARG A 184 -3.69 30.95 6.68
CA ARG A 184 -2.26 31.24 6.79
C ARG A 184 -1.97 32.75 6.76
N SER A 185 -2.62 33.52 5.88
CA SER A 185 -2.44 34.98 5.83
C SER A 185 -2.94 35.73 7.08
N LYS A 186 -3.76 35.08 7.91
CA LYS A 186 -4.28 35.60 9.18
C LYS A 186 -3.49 35.11 10.42
N THR A 187 -2.52 34.24 10.23
CA THR A 187 -1.75 33.61 11.29
C THR A 187 -0.31 34.11 11.23
N LYS A 188 0.37 34.21 12.38
CA LYS A 188 1.82 34.49 12.40
C LYS A 188 2.57 33.44 11.57
N GLU A 189 3.69 33.83 11.02
CA GLU A 189 4.55 32.89 10.27
C GLU A 189 4.83 31.63 11.07
N ASN A 190 4.52 30.48 10.46
CA ASN A 190 4.73 29.18 11.07
C ASN A 190 5.25 28.21 9.98
N PRO A 191 6.50 27.71 10.12
CA PRO A 191 7.10 26.79 9.16
C PRO A 191 6.31 25.51 8.94
N GLU A 192 5.59 25.03 9.96
CA GLU A 192 4.75 23.83 9.84
C GLU A 192 3.56 24.08 8.92
N ILE A 193 2.88 25.21 9.07
CA ILE A 193 1.77 25.59 8.17
C ILE A 193 2.25 25.68 6.71
N GLU A 194 3.44 26.25 6.49
CA GLU A 194 4.03 26.35 5.15
C GLU A 194 4.36 24.96 4.57
N ALA A 195 4.88 24.06 5.39
CA ALA A 195 5.17 22.68 4.96
C ALA A 195 3.90 21.94 4.55
N GLU A 196 2.83 22.04 5.36
CA GLU A 196 1.53 21.43 5.08
C GLU A 196 0.87 22.02 3.82
N LEU A 197 0.92 23.34 3.66
CA LEU A 197 0.40 24.01 2.46
C LEU A 197 1.17 23.57 1.19
N LYS A 198 2.50 23.51 1.25
CA LYS A 198 3.34 23.00 0.14
C LYS A 198 3.00 21.55 -0.20
N TYR A 199 2.74 20.72 0.81
CA TYR A 199 2.31 19.34 0.59
C TYR A 199 1.00 19.27 -0.18
N LEU A 200 -0.04 19.99 0.25
CA LEU A 200 -1.34 20.04 -0.42
C LEU A 200 -1.22 20.56 -1.87
N GLN A 201 -0.45 21.63 -2.09
CA GLN A 201 -0.24 22.20 -3.42
C GLN A 201 0.44 21.23 -4.38
N ARG A 202 1.51 20.56 -3.93
CA ARG A 202 2.26 19.57 -4.72
C ARG A 202 1.40 18.40 -5.15
N ASN A 203 0.46 17.97 -4.28
CA ASN A 203 -0.37 16.80 -4.52
C ASN A 203 -1.76 17.14 -5.09
N ARG A 204 -2.07 18.41 -5.36
CA ARG A 204 -3.39 18.87 -5.77
C ARG A 204 -4.02 18.04 -6.89
N ARG A 205 -3.24 17.70 -7.93
CA ARG A 205 -3.73 16.93 -9.09
C ARG A 205 -4.10 15.48 -8.77
N LYS A 206 -3.70 14.98 -7.58
CA LYS A 206 -3.97 13.61 -7.12
C LYS A 206 -5.12 13.56 -6.09
N MET A 207 -5.79 14.69 -5.83
CA MET A 207 -6.85 14.83 -4.83
C MET A 207 -8.24 15.00 -5.49
N ASN A 208 -8.49 14.33 -6.61
CA ASN A 208 -9.77 14.43 -7.32
C ASN A 208 -10.80 13.42 -6.78
N TYR A 209 -11.01 13.45 -5.46
CA TYR A 209 -11.81 12.43 -4.76
C TYR A 209 -13.29 12.42 -5.17
N PHE A 210 -13.85 13.55 -5.55
CA PHE A 210 -15.22 13.63 -6.05
C PHE A 210 -15.41 12.74 -7.28
N GLU A 211 -14.61 12.93 -8.33
CA GLU A 211 -14.71 12.13 -9.55
C GLU A 211 -14.38 10.66 -9.32
N LEU A 212 -13.37 10.38 -8.47
CA LEU A 212 -13.03 9.00 -8.10
C LEU A 212 -14.24 8.29 -7.49
N LYS A 213 -14.96 8.95 -6.58
CA LYS A 213 -16.18 8.40 -5.96
C LYS A 213 -17.33 8.22 -6.96
N GLN A 214 -17.51 9.16 -7.88
CA GLN A 214 -18.55 9.04 -8.92
C GLN A 214 -18.31 7.83 -9.83
N ASN A 215 -17.07 7.39 -9.96
CA ASN A 215 -16.67 6.21 -10.74
C ASN A 215 -16.41 4.98 -9.85
N ASN A 216 -16.82 4.99 -8.60
CA ASN A 216 -16.63 3.90 -7.62
C ASN A 216 -15.16 3.47 -7.46
N LEU A 217 -14.22 4.40 -7.68
CA LEU A 217 -12.79 4.14 -7.56
C LEU A 217 -12.30 4.31 -6.11
N PRO A 218 -11.30 3.53 -5.69
CA PRO A 218 -10.74 3.64 -4.35
C PRO A 218 -10.00 4.98 -4.17
N ILE A 219 -10.24 5.64 -3.04
CA ILE A 219 -9.63 6.93 -2.68
C ILE A 219 -8.62 6.85 -1.54
N GLY A 220 -8.48 5.70 -0.90
CA GLY A 220 -7.61 5.51 0.27
C GLY A 220 -6.80 4.23 0.20
N SER A 221 -5.68 4.23 0.90
CA SER A 221 -4.72 3.13 1.02
C SER A 221 -5.07 2.10 2.10
N GLY A 222 -6.31 2.08 2.59
CA GLY A 222 -6.74 1.21 3.70
C GLY A 222 -6.41 -0.27 3.50
N VAL A 223 -6.32 -0.75 2.25
CA VAL A 223 -5.91 -2.12 1.94
C VAL A 223 -4.44 -2.37 2.30
N VAL A 224 -3.53 -1.47 1.92
CA VAL A 224 -2.10 -1.61 2.25
C VAL A 224 -1.82 -1.28 3.72
N GLU A 225 -2.58 -0.39 4.34
CA GLU A 225 -2.52 -0.16 5.79
C GLU A 225 -2.91 -1.43 6.56
N ALA A 226 -4.00 -2.08 6.14
CA ALA A 226 -4.39 -3.39 6.68
C ALA A 226 -3.31 -4.45 6.40
N ALA A 227 -2.63 -4.41 5.26
CA ALA A 227 -1.50 -5.27 4.97
C ALA A 227 -0.32 -4.99 5.93
N CYS A 228 0.03 -3.74 6.19
CA CYS A 228 1.04 -3.39 7.18
C CYS A 228 0.69 -3.92 8.59
N LYS A 229 -0.57 -3.89 8.98
CA LYS A 229 -1.04 -4.45 10.27
C LYS A 229 -1.05 -5.97 10.26
N ASN A 230 -1.69 -6.59 9.29
CA ASN A 230 -1.97 -8.02 9.27
C ASN A 230 -0.80 -8.84 8.73
N LEU A 231 -0.17 -8.44 7.62
CA LEU A 231 0.96 -9.16 7.03
C LEU A 231 2.22 -9.02 7.90
N ILE A 232 2.56 -7.78 8.28
CA ILE A 232 3.80 -7.47 8.99
C ILE A 232 3.56 -7.39 10.50
N GLY A 233 2.72 -6.47 10.97
CA GLY A 233 2.56 -6.12 12.38
C GLY A 233 2.13 -7.29 13.24
N ALA A 234 1.10 -8.01 12.84
CA ALA A 234 0.53 -9.12 13.59
C ALA A 234 1.52 -10.26 13.88
N ARG A 235 2.58 -10.40 13.08
CA ARG A 235 3.59 -11.45 13.25
C ARG A 235 4.94 -10.90 13.71
N MET A 236 5.34 -9.72 13.29
CA MET A 236 6.72 -9.25 13.46
C MET A 236 6.89 -8.23 14.58
N LYS A 237 5.78 -7.66 15.12
CA LYS A 237 5.83 -6.59 16.14
C LYS A 237 5.35 -7.04 17.52
N LYS A 238 5.26 -8.33 17.79
CA LYS A 238 4.94 -8.81 19.14
C LYS A 238 6.11 -8.55 20.08
N SER A 239 5.80 -8.43 21.39
CA SER A 239 6.80 -8.17 22.43
C SER A 239 7.99 -9.13 22.34
N GLY A 240 9.21 -8.60 22.45
CA GLY A 240 10.46 -9.37 22.41
C GLY A 240 10.91 -9.87 21.04
N MET A 241 10.12 -9.68 19.98
CA MET A 241 10.52 -10.16 18.64
C MET A 241 11.60 -9.29 18.02
N ARG A 242 12.67 -9.98 17.58
CA ARG A 242 13.79 -9.41 16.82
C ARG A 242 14.08 -10.34 15.64
N TRP A 243 14.25 -9.80 14.46
CA TRP A 243 14.35 -10.57 13.21
C TRP A 243 15.72 -10.44 12.56
N THR A 244 16.18 -11.51 11.92
CA THR A 244 17.16 -11.38 10.84
C THR A 244 16.45 -11.01 9.54
N ILE A 245 17.14 -10.43 8.57
CA ILE A 245 16.54 -10.08 7.27
C ILE A 245 15.99 -11.35 6.61
N ASP A 246 16.78 -12.40 6.47
CA ASP A 246 16.41 -13.63 5.76
C ASP A 246 15.26 -14.38 6.46
N GLY A 247 15.38 -14.62 7.78
CA GLY A 247 14.32 -15.29 8.53
C GLY A 247 13.00 -14.50 8.54
N GLY A 248 13.09 -13.16 8.61
CA GLY A 248 11.93 -12.30 8.48
C GLY A 248 11.33 -12.34 7.07
N GLN A 249 12.17 -12.38 6.03
CA GLN A 249 11.72 -12.45 4.64
C GLN A 249 10.97 -13.76 4.36
N THR A 250 11.50 -14.90 4.78
CA THR A 250 10.79 -16.19 4.66
C THR A 250 9.39 -16.12 5.26
N VAL A 251 9.29 -15.60 6.48
CA VAL A 251 7.98 -15.46 7.16
C VAL A 251 7.04 -14.53 6.39
N LEU A 252 7.52 -13.39 5.89
CA LEU A 252 6.70 -12.46 5.12
C LEU A 252 6.24 -13.07 3.79
N THR A 253 7.10 -13.81 3.11
CA THR A 253 6.75 -14.50 1.85
C THR A 253 5.65 -15.54 2.08
N LEU A 254 5.79 -16.41 3.09
CA LEU A 254 4.76 -17.40 3.43
C LEU A 254 3.43 -16.74 3.81
N ARG A 255 3.47 -15.67 4.60
CA ARG A 255 2.26 -14.92 4.96
C ARG A 255 1.62 -14.23 3.75
N SER A 256 2.42 -13.73 2.83
CA SER A 256 1.93 -13.16 1.56
C SER A 256 1.16 -14.21 0.76
N LEU A 257 1.68 -15.43 0.67
CA LEU A 257 0.99 -16.55 0.00
C LEU A 257 -0.34 -16.90 0.66
N ILE A 258 -0.36 -17.00 2.00
CA ILE A 258 -1.58 -17.30 2.75
C ILE A 258 -2.63 -16.20 2.54
N LEU A 259 -2.26 -14.94 2.72
CA LEU A 259 -3.19 -13.81 2.59
C LEU A 259 -3.67 -13.57 1.16
N SER A 260 -2.91 -14.01 0.17
CA SER A 260 -3.26 -13.96 -1.25
C SER A 260 -4.02 -15.18 -1.75
N ASN A 261 -4.46 -16.08 -0.87
CA ASN A 261 -5.11 -17.36 -1.22
C ASN A 261 -4.27 -18.24 -2.16
N ARG A 262 -2.93 -18.19 -2.01
CA ARG A 262 -1.97 -18.93 -2.87
C ARG A 262 -1.30 -20.11 -2.15
N TRP A 263 -1.72 -20.41 -0.92
CA TRP A 263 -1.10 -21.44 -0.09
C TRP A 263 -1.19 -22.82 -0.71
N GLU A 264 -2.36 -23.25 -1.17
CA GLU A 264 -2.59 -24.57 -1.77
C GLU A 264 -1.75 -24.76 -3.05
N HIS A 265 -1.64 -23.73 -3.88
CA HIS A 265 -0.77 -23.77 -5.06
C HIS A 265 0.71 -23.91 -4.69
N PHE A 266 1.14 -23.21 -3.63
CA PHE A 266 2.49 -23.36 -3.11
C PHE A 266 2.74 -24.78 -2.62
N TRP A 267 1.82 -25.32 -1.80
CA TRP A 267 1.96 -26.63 -1.21
C TRP A 267 2.01 -27.72 -2.28
N THR A 268 1.10 -27.70 -3.23
CA THR A 268 1.10 -28.64 -4.36
C THR A 268 2.41 -28.57 -5.16
N PHE A 269 2.89 -27.38 -5.49
CA PHE A 269 4.14 -27.20 -6.21
C PHE A 269 5.34 -27.73 -5.39
N PHE A 270 5.37 -27.47 -4.11
CA PHE A 270 6.43 -27.90 -3.20
C PHE A 270 6.45 -29.44 -3.07
N VAL A 271 5.29 -30.06 -2.82
CA VAL A 271 5.16 -31.53 -2.69
C VAL A 271 5.55 -32.22 -3.98
N ASN A 272 5.02 -31.82 -5.12
CA ASN A 272 5.33 -32.44 -6.41
C ASN A 272 6.82 -32.39 -6.77
N ARG A 273 7.54 -31.38 -6.27
CA ARG A 273 8.98 -31.25 -6.54
C ARG A 273 9.86 -32.05 -5.59
N HIS A 274 9.44 -32.25 -4.33
CA HIS A 274 10.26 -32.88 -3.28
C HIS A 274 9.81 -34.29 -2.95
N PHE A 275 8.56 -34.61 -3.22
CA PHE A 275 7.91 -35.87 -2.90
C PHE A 275 7.00 -36.28 -4.06
N PRO A 276 7.56 -36.52 -5.26
CA PRO A 276 6.76 -36.81 -6.45
C PRO A 276 5.85 -38.03 -6.28
N GLU A 277 6.20 -38.96 -5.41
CA GLU A 277 5.40 -40.16 -5.06
C GLU A 277 4.09 -39.82 -4.32
N PHE A 278 3.97 -38.64 -3.72
CA PHE A 278 2.76 -38.14 -3.05
C PHE A 278 2.03 -37.06 -3.84
N GLY A 279 2.55 -36.68 -5.01
CA GLY A 279 1.92 -35.72 -5.90
C GLY A 279 0.73 -36.36 -6.63
N THR A 280 -0.45 -35.74 -6.55
CA THR A 280 -1.65 -36.12 -7.31
C THR A 280 -1.74 -35.35 -8.60
#